data_c2f39da0f77eb585a6e4284e3996e071
#
_entry.id   c2f39da0f77eb585a6e4284e3996e071
#
_cell.length_a   1.000
_cell.length_b   1.000
_cell.length_c   1.000
_cell.angle_alpha   90.00
_cell.angle_beta   90.00
_cell.angle_gamma   90.00
#
_symmetry.space_group_name_H-M   'P 1'
#
loop_
_entity.id
_entity.type
_entity.pdbx_description
1 polymer ?
#
loop_
_entity_poly.entity_id
_entity_poly.type
_entity_poly.pdbx_seq_one_letter_code
_entity_poly.pdbx_strand_id
1 'polypeptide(L)'
;MINFDQFIHHDISTPDSFSLNDLNRLHVNISDEGDFQLHDIHVPFMLLLETCNEVEDFYNVFLLSQNTFHTLQTKKKLMGSPKSYSLHKHSCIEIMYVISGEVTNHVENQIYTYKAGQFCVMNKNIYHCEEFTGNFQAIFFMLRDDFMLDLLKEYYD
;
A
#
# COMPACT_ATOMS: atom_id res chain seq x y z
N MET A 1 10.90 -14.81 -11.73
CA MET A 1 10.98 -13.34 -11.87
C MET A 1 9.61 -12.87 -12.33
N ILE A 2 8.88 -12.15 -11.48
CA ILE A 2 7.57 -11.60 -11.83
C ILE A 2 7.81 -10.45 -12.80
N ASN A 3 7.31 -10.58 -14.03
CA ASN A 3 7.40 -9.51 -15.02
C ASN A 3 6.23 -8.53 -14.76
N PHE A 4 6.52 -7.43 -14.09
CA PHE A 4 5.53 -6.39 -13.78
C PHE A 4 4.97 -5.70 -15.03
N ASP A 5 5.69 -5.71 -16.16
CA ASP A 5 5.20 -5.13 -17.42
C ASP A 5 3.90 -5.80 -17.92
N GLN A 6 3.66 -7.06 -17.55
CA GLN A 6 2.42 -7.76 -17.87
C GLN A 6 1.20 -7.22 -17.11
N PHE A 7 1.40 -6.57 -15.98
CA PHE A 7 0.33 -5.98 -15.18
C PHE A 7 0.00 -4.55 -15.64
N ILE A 8 0.93 -3.87 -16.30
CA ILE A 8 0.78 -2.47 -16.73
C ILE A 8 -0.01 -2.34 -18.04
N HIS A 9 -0.07 -3.40 -18.85
CA HIS A 9 -0.66 -3.40 -20.20
C HIS A 9 -2.04 -4.08 -20.33
N HIS A 10 -2.66 -4.50 -19.23
CA HIS A 10 -4.05 -4.92 -19.31
C HIS A 10 -4.95 -3.70 -19.45
N ASP A 11 -5.75 -3.68 -20.51
CA ASP A 11 -6.86 -2.75 -20.68
C ASP A 11 -7.68 -2.72 -19.39
N ILE A 12 -7.50 -1.63 -18.64
CA ILE A 12 -8.20 -1.41 -17.37
C ILE A 12 -9.60 -0.92 -17.75
N SER A 13 -10.48 -1.85 -18.02
CA SER A 13 -11.90 -1.55 -17.97
C SER A 13 -12.24 -1.35 -16.48
N THR A 14 -12.17 -0.11 -16.02
CA THR A 14 -12.63 0.26 -14.68
C THR A 14 -14.08 -0.18 -14.53
N PRO A 15 -14.42 -1.02 -13.56
CA PRO A 15 -15.80 -1.13 -13.14
C PRO A 15 -16.22 0.25 -12.62
N ASP A 16 -17.29 0.81 -13.13
CA ASP A 16 -17.77 2.18 -12.92
C ASP A 16 -18.08 2.57 -11.45
N SER A 17 -17.64 1.82 -10.45
CA SER A 17 -18.00 2.08 -9.06
C SER A 17 -17.07 1.52 -7.98
N PHE A 18 -15.83 1.11 -8.28
CA PHE A 18 -14.93 0.56 -7.26
C PHE A 18 -14.17 1.71 -6.58
N SER A 19 -14.45 1.94 -5.30
CA SER A 19 -13.79 2.97 -4.49
C SER A 19 -12.68 2.38 -3.60
N LEU A 20 -11.79 3.22 -3.10
CA LEU A 20 -10.80 2.81 -2.09
C LEU A 20 -11.46 2.15 -0.87
N ASN A 21 -12.66 2.62 -0.50
CA ASN A 21 -13.45 2.02 0.57
C ASN A 21 -13.93 0.59 0.26
N ASP A 22 -14.13 0.27 -1.02
CA ASP A 22 -14.52 -1.09 -1.42
C ASP A 22 -13.33 -2.04 -1.40
N LEU A 23 -12.13 -1.57 -1.79
CA LEU A 23 -10.88 -2.31 -1.61
C LEU A 23 -10.64 -2.62 -0.14
N ASN A 24 -10.82 -1.65 0.72
CA ASN A 24 -10.63 -1.79 2.15
C ASN A 24 -11.61 -2.83 2.74
N ARG A 25 -12.88 -2.78 2.37
CA ARG A 25 -13.89 -3.74 2.88
C ARG A 25 -13.63 -5.20 2.50
N LEU A 26 -12.95 -5.44 1.39
CA LEU A 26 -12.67 -6.82 0.93
C LEU A 26 -11.48 -7.46 1.66
N HIS A 27 -10.52 -6.66 2.10
CA HIS A 27 -9.23 -7.18 2.58
C HIS A 27 -8.79 -6.60 3.92
N VAL A 28 -9.35 -5.47 4.31
CA VAL A 28 -8.93 -4.68 5.47
C VAL A 28 -10.15 -4.17 6.22
N ASN A 29 -10.21 -4.42 7.53
CA ASN A 29 -11.11 -3.67 8.41
C ASN A 29 -10.40 -2.41 8.89
N ILE A 30 -11.00 -1.26 8.65
CA ILE A 30 -10.52 0.01 9.17
C ILE A 30 -11.39 0.41 10.34
N SER A 31 -10.77 0.63 11.50
CA SER A 31 -11.42 1.16 12.69
C SER A 31 -10.72 2.42 13.17
N ASP A 32 -11.51 3.43 13.55
CA ASP A 32 -10.98 4.64 14.17
C ASP A 32 -10.65 4.38 15.65
N GLU A 33 -9.43 4.70 16.04
CA GLU A 33 -8.94 4.61 17.42
C GLU A 33 -8.49 5.99 17.92
N GLY A 34 -9.41 6.95 17.97
CA GLY A 34 -9.12 8.35 18.32
C GLY A 34 -8.50 9.11 17.16
N ASP A 35 -7.22 9.53 17.31
CA ASP A 35 -6.52 10.35 16.31
C ASP A 35 -5.87 9.53 15.17
N PHE A 36 -6.05 8.23 15.14
CA PHE A 36 -5.46 7.32 14.16
C PHE A 36 -6.41 6.20 13.76
N GLN A 37 -6.02 5.44 12.74
CA GLN A 37 -6.76 4.30 12.23
C GLN A 37 -6.00 3.00 12.44
N LEU A 38 -6.70 1.95 12.80
CA LEU A 38 -6.21 0.58 12.73
C LEU A 38 -6.66 -0.04 11.42
N HIS A 39 -5.71 -0.50 10.62
CA HIS A 39 -5.91 -1.29 9.40
C HIS A 39 -5.68 -2.77 9.73
N ASP A 40 -6.76 -3.49 9.98
CA ASP A 40 -6.70 -4.93 10.29
C ASP A 40 -6.82 -5.75 9.00
N ILE A 41 -5.73 -6.40 8.61
CA ILE A 41 -5.60 -7.14 7.36
C ILE A 41 -6.15 -8.56 7.53
N HIS A 42 -7.16 -8.95 6.73
CA HIS A 42 -7.82 -10.26 6.83
C HIS A 42 -7.19 -11.33 5.95
N VAL A 43 -6.54 -10.92 4.85
CA VAL A 43 -5.90 -11.85 3.92
C VAL A 43 -4.49 -12.23 4.39
N PRO A 44 -3.96 -13.39 4.02
CA PRO A 44 -2.61 -13.81 4.42
C PRO A 44 -1.53 -12.82 4.00
N PHE A 45 -1.67 -12.28 2.80
CA PHE A 45 -0.81 -11.22 2.26
C PHE A 45 -1.58 -10.28 1.34
N MET A 46 -1.06 -9.08 1.18
CA MET A 46 -1.55 -8.10 0.24
C MET A 46 -0.35 -7.36 -0.37
N LEU A 47 -0.34 -7.20 -1.68
CA LEU A 47 0.64 -6.42 -2.41
C LEU A 47 -0.06 -5.28 -3.10
N LEU A 48 0.37 -4.07 -2.81
CA LEU A 48 -0.08 -2.84 -3.45
C LEU A 48 1.06 -2.29 -4.31
N LEU A 49 0.78 -1.99 -5.56
CA LEU A 49 1.63 -1.13 -6.38
C LEU A 49 0.92 0.21 -6.50
N GLU A 50 1.53 1.23 -5.96
CA GLU A 50 1.02 2.60 -5.99
C GLU A 50 1.85 3.46 -6.93
N THR A 51 1.18 4.20 -7.79
CA THR A 51 1.84 5.08 -8.74
C THR A 51 1.15 6.44 -8.77
N CYS A 52 1.92 7.50 -8.83
CA CYS A 52 1.41 8.85 -9.04
C CYS A 52 2.12 9.47 -10.24
N ASN A 53 1.34 10.11 -11.10
CA ASN A 53 1.84 10.93 -12.19
C ASN A 53 1.28 12.35 -12.06
N GLU A 54 2.16 13.32 -11.83
CA GLU A 54 1.74 14.71 -11.65
C GLU A 54 1.18 15.34 -12.93
N VAL A 55 1.70 14.94 -14.09
CA VAL A 55 1.27 15.48 -15.39
C VAL A 55 -0.16 15.05 -15.70
N GLU A 56 -0.49 13.80 -15.38
CA GLU A 56 -1.82 13.24 -15.63
C GLU A 56 -2.81 13.49 -14.51
N ASP A 57 -2.34 13.98 -13.35
CA ASP A 57 -3.13 14.23 -12.12
C ASP A 57 -3.86 12.96 -11.64
N PHE A 58 -3.28 11.79 -11.89
CA PHE A 58 -3.83 10.50 -11.50
C PHE A 58 -2.96 9.79 -10.47
N TYR A 59 -3.64 9.10 -9.58
CA TYR A 59 -3.10 8.16 -8.63
C TYR A 59 -3.68 6.78 -8.93
N ASN A 60 -2.83 5.80 -9.11
CA ASN A 60 -3.24 4.43 -9.42
C ASN A 60 -2.79 3.50 -8.29
N VAL A 61 -3.68 2.59 -7.92
CA VAL A 61 -3.40 1.50 -7.00
C VAL A 61 -3.74 0.19 -7.69
N PHE A 62 -2.77 -0.72 -7.73
CA PHE A 62 -2.96 -2.10 -8.14
C PHE A 62 -2.82 -2.97 -6.90
N LEU A 63 -3.85 -3.72 -6.58
CA LEU A 63 -3.89 -4.60 -5.42
C LEU A 63 -3.93 -6.05 -5.86
N LEU A 64 -2.98 -6.84 -5.35
CA LEU A 64 -2.96 -8.29 -5.46
C LEU A 64 -3.04 -8.88 -4.06
N SER A 65 -3.97 -9.80 -3.85
CA SER A 65 -4.03 -10.67 -2.68
C SER A 65 -4.19 -12.12 -3.13
N GLN A 66 -4.28 -13.05 -2.20
CA GLN A 66 -4.22 -14.49 -2.46
C GLN A 66 -5.01 -14.99 -3.69
N ASN A 67 -6.20 -14.45 -3.95
CA ASN A 67 -7.07 -14.91 -5.04
C ASN A 67 -7.72 -13.77 -5.83
N THR A 68 -7.30 -12.53 -5.60
CA THR A 68 -7.95 -11.36 -6.20
C THR A 68 -6.93 -10.37 -6.72
N PHE A 69 -7.28 -9.76 -7.83
CA PHE A 69 -6.55 -8.65 -8.41
C PHE A 69 -7.52 -7.51 -8.65
N HIS A 70 -7.21 -6.34 -8.14
CA HIS A 70 -8.02 -5.14 -8.30
C HIS A 70 -7.15 -3.97 -8.76
N THR A 71 -7.77 -3.07 -9.52
CA THR A 71 -7.15 -1.82 -9.92
C THR A 71 -8.05 -0.66 -9.54
N LEU A 72 -7.46 0.38 -9.00
CA LEU A 72 -8.13 1.64 -8.72
C LEU A 72 -7.35 2.77 -9.37
N GLN A 73 -8.05 3.61 -10.12
CA GLN A 73 -7.51 4.87 -10.59
C GLN A 73 -8.36 6.01 -10.03
N THR A 74 -7.72 6.99 -9.43
CA THR A 74 -8.41 8.18 -8.92
C THR A 74 -7.62 9.45 -9.25
N LYS A 75 -8.31 10.58 -9.31
CA LYS A 75 -7.63 11.87 -9.47
C LYS A 75 -6.91 12.22 -8.18
N LYS A 76 -5.68 12.73 -8.30
CA LYS A 76 -4.84 13.15 -7.17
C LYS A 76 -5.59 14.12 -6.22
N LYS A 77 -6.42 15.01 -6.78
CA LYS A 77 -7.25 15.94 -5.99
C LYS A 77 -8.27 15.27 -5.06
N LEU A 78 -8.69 14.03 -5.39
CA LEU A 78 -9.65 13.28 -4.57
C LEU A 78 -8.98 12.54 -3.43
N MET A 79 -7.66 12.35 -3.48
CA MET A 79 -6.88 11.76 -2.38
C MET A 79 -6.62 12.76 -1.25
N GLY A 80 -7.00 14.02 -1.43
CA GLY A 80 -6.78 15.08 -0.44
C GLY A 80 -5.38 15.67 -0.50
N SER A 81 -5.14 16.66 0.37
CA SER A 81 -3.80 17.24 0.57
C SER A 81 -2.91 16.19 1.26
N PRO A 82 -1.58 16.21 1.08
CA PRO A 82 -0.64 15.36 1.83
C PRO A 82 -0.85 15.38 3.36
N LYS A 83 -1.47 16.44 3.87
CA LYS A 83 -1.85 16.55 5.29
C LYS A 83 -3.09 15.72 5.70
N SER A 84 -3.75 15.05 4.76
CA SER A 84 -4.95 14.25 5.02
C SER A 84 -4.70 12.74 5.05
N TYR A 85 -3.47 12.28 4.91
CA TYR A 85 -3.15 10.89 5.21
C TYR A 85 -3.34 10.68 6.71
N SER A 86 -4.34 9.92 7.07
CA SER A 86 -4.61 9.64 8.46
C SER A 86 -3.47 8.81 9.02
N LEU A 87 -2.97 9.25 10.17
CA LEU A 87 -2.05 8.45 10.96
C LEU A 87 -2.69 7.08 11.20
N HIS A 88 -2.00 6.02 10.83
CA HIS A 88 -2.54 4.66 10.94
C HIS A 88 -1.47 3.66 11.40
N LYS A 89 -1.92 2.47 11.74
CA LYS A 89 -1.09 1.29 12.03
C LYS A 89 -1.72 0.06 11.39
N HIS A 90 -0.92 -0.95 11.12
CA HIS A 90 -1.37 -2.24 10.58
C HIS A 90 -1.30 -3.34 11.62
N SER A 91 -2.19 -4.35 11.51
CA SER A 91 -2.13 -5.61 12.26
C SER A 91 -1.07 -6.60 11.73
N CYS A 92 -0.35 -6.23 10.68
CA CYS A 92 0.63 -7.03 9.95
C CYS A 92 1.98 -6.30 9.81
N ILE A 93 2.98 -6.99 9.28
CA ILE A 93 4.23 -6.38 8.85
C ILE A 93 4.01 -5.77 7.47
N GLU A 94 4.49 -4.55 7.27
CA GLU A 94 4.53 -3.88 5.97
C GLU A 94 5.96 -3.72 5.49
N ILE A 95 6.19 -4.03 4.22
CA ILE A 95 7.45 -3.77 3.53
C ILE A 95 7.15 -2.83 2.38
N MET A 96 7.68 -1.61 2.45
CA MET A 96 7.64 -0.65 1.34
C MET A 96 8.93 -0.71 0.54
N TYR A 97 8.84 -0.72 -0.79
CA TYR A 97 9.96 -0.58 -1.71
C TYR A 97 9.68 0.52 -2.73
N VAL A 98 10.57 1.50 -2.83
CA VAL A 98 10.45 2.61 -3.79
C VAL A 98 11.09 2.22 -5.12
N ILE A 99 10.28 2.12 -6.18
CA ILE A 99 10.73 1.81 -7.54
C ILE A 99 11.29 3.06 -8.21
N SER A 100 10.55 4.18 -8.11
CA SER A 100 10.95 5.47 -8.66
C SER A 100 10.40 6.62 -7.82
N GLY A 101 11.03 7.79 -7.92
CA GLY A 101 10.66 8.96 -7.11
C GLY A 101 11.09 8.83 -5.65
N GLU A 102 10.30 9.38 -4.75
CA GLU A 102 10.55 9.30 -3.31
C GLU A 102 9.24 9.22 -2.53
N VAL A 103 9.31 8.59 -1.35
CA VAL A 103 8.22 8.46 -0.38
C VAL A 103 8.75 8.92 0.98
N THR A 104 8.00 9.76 1.66
CA THR A 104 8.32 10.19 3.01
C THR A 104 7.37 9.52 4.01
N ASN A 105 7.93 8.78 4.96
CA ASN A 105 7.19 8.17 6.06
C ASN A 105 7.34 9.02 7.33
N HIS A 106 6.21 9.40 7.90
CA HIS A 106 6.12 9.96 9.24
C HIS A 106 5.85 8.81 10.20
N VAL A 107 6.85 8.41 10.97
CA VAL A 107 6.78 7.27 11.90
C VAL A 107 6.90 7.80 13.31
N GLU A 108 5.81 7.72 14.08
CA GLU A 108 5.74 8.30 15.42
C GLU A 108 6.16 9.79 15.40
N ASN A 109 7.32 10.14 15.94
CA ASN A 109 7.84 11.51 15.98
C ASN A 109 9.03 11.74 15.03
N GLN A 110 9.25 10.86 14.07
CA GLN A 110 10.38 10.92 13.16
C GLN A 110 9.92 10.92 11.71
N ILE A 111 10.72 11.52 10.85
CA ILE A 111 10.45 11.63 9.42
C ILE A 111 11.59 10.95 8.66
N TYR A 112 11.24 10.03 7.77
CA TYR A 112 12.18 9.29 6.94
C TYR A 112 11.78 9.43 5.47
N THR A 113 12.73 9.82 4.61
CA THR A 113 12.50 9.87 3.16
C THR A 113 13.27 8.76 2.47
N TYR A 114 12.55 7.95 1.71
CA TYR A 114 13.08 6.82 0.93
C TYR A 114 13.06 7.16 -0.55
N LYS A 115 14.17 6.89 -1.23
CA LYS A 115 14.35 7.13 -2.67
C LYS A 115 14.33 5.82 -3.45
N ALA A 116 14.27 5.94 -4.77
CA ALA A 116 14.32 4.79 -5.67
C ALA A 116 15.43 3.79 -5.29
N GLY A 117 15.08 2.51 -5.19
CA GLY A 117 15.95 1.43 -4.76
C GLY A 117 16.05 1.22 -3.25
N GLN A 118 15.44 2.08 -2.45
CA GLN A 118 15.40 1.95 -1.00
C GLN A 118 14.09 1.28 -0.54
N PHE A 119 14.14 0.66 0.62
CA PHE A 119 12.98 0.04 1.25
C PHE A 119 12.95 0.32 2.76
N CYS A 120 11.78 0.18 3.34
CA CYS A 120 11.63 0.09 4.79
C CYS A 120 10.78 -1.12 5.18
N VAL A 121 10.97 -1.58 6.39
CA VAL A 121 10.13 -2.59 7.03
C VAL A 121 9.48 -1.95 8.23
N MET A 122 8.15 -1.89 8.18
CA MET A 122 7.32 -1.39 9.26
C MET A 122 6.77 -2.56 10.06
N ASN A 123 7.08 -2.59 11.35
CA ASN A 123 6.50 -3.61 12.21
C ASN A 123 5.03 -3.31 12.49
N LYS A 124 4.26 -4.35 12.80
CA LYS A 124 2.86 -4.20 13.21
C LYS A 124 2.73 -3.23 14.40
N ASN A 125 1.61 -2.56 14.46
CA ASN A 125 1.24 -1.63 15.54
C ASN A 125 2.11 -0.36 15.64
N ILE A 126 2.96 -0.08 14.67
CA ILE A 126 3.70 1.20 14.59
C ILE A 126 2.83 2.24 13.88
N TYR A 127 2.67 3.40 14.53
CA TYR A 127 1.93 4.52 13.95
C TYR A 127 2.76 5.20 12.88
N HIS A 128 2.17 5.35 11.72
CA HIS A 128 2.82 6.00 10.59
C HIS A 128 1.79 6.59 9.61
N CYS A 129 2.28 7.43 8.72
CA CYS A 129 1.58 7.81 7.49
C CYS A 129 2.61 8.13 6.41
N GLU A 130 2.24 7.86 5.16
CA GLU A 130 3.02 8.16 4.00
C GLU A 130 2.68 9.55 3.47
N GLU A 131 3.70 10.28 3.03
CA GLU A 131 3.57 11.49 2.26
C GLU A 131 4.23 11.28 0.90
N PHE A 132 3.45 11.46 -0.14
CA PHE A 132 3.89 11.30 -1.52
C PHE A 132 4.02 12.67 -2.18
N THR A 133 5.19 12.97 -2.69
CA THR A 133 5.44 14.21 -3.42
C THR A 133 5.91 13.89 -4.83
N GLY A 134 5.28 14.53 -5.83
CA GLY A 134 5.70 14.36 -7.21
C GLY A 134 5.31 13.02 -7.85
N ASN A 135 6.07 12.66 -8.86
CA ASN A 135 5.95 11.37 -9.52
C ASN A 135 6.64 10.30 -8.67
N PHE A 136 5.92 9.24 -8.34
CA PHE A 136 6.49 8.11 -7.63
C PHE A 136 5.89 6.78 -8.09
N GLN A 137 6.63 5.71 -7.82
CA GLN A 137 6.14 4.34 -7.87
C GLN A 137 6.69 3.60 -6.65
N ALA A 138 5.81 2.98 -5.89
CA ALA A 138 6.19 2.19 -4.71
C ALA A 138 5.37 0.91 -4.62
N ILE A 139 5.98 -0.14 -4.09
CA ILE A 139 5.32 -1.38 -3.73
C ILE A 139 5.21 -1.41 -2.21
N PHE A 140 4.00 -1.74 -1.73
CA PHE A 140 3.73 -2.06 -0.33
C PHE A 140 3.34 -3.53 -0.25
N PHE A 141 4.08 -4.29 0.52
CA PHE A 141 3.84 -5.71 0.73
C PHE A 141 3.48 -5.93 2.19
N MET A 142 2.23 -6.29 2.44
CA MET A 142 1.68 -6.53 3.76
C MET A 142 1.60 -8.03 4.01
N LEU A 143 2.16 -8.47 5.15
CA LEU A 143 2.32 -9.88 5.51
C LEU A 143 1.79 -10.14 6.90
N ARG A 144 0.84 -11.05 7.04
CA ARG A 144 0.39 -11.52 8.35
C ARG A 144 1.40 -12.47 8.98
N ASP A 145 1.49 -12.45 10.30
CA ASP A 145 2.43 -13.28 11.08
C ASP A 145 2.24 -14.78 10.81
N ASP A 146 0.99 -15.25 10.76
CA ASP A 146 0.66 -16.65 10.51
C ASP A 146 1.15 -17.12 9.13
N PHE A 147 0.97 -16.30 8.10
CA PHE A 147 1.47 -16.58 6.77
C PHE A 147 2.99 -16.61 6.71
N MET A 148 3.66 -15.68 7.37
CA MET A 148 5.13 -15.67 7.46
C MET A 148 5.66 -16.91 8.17
N LEU A 149 5.01 -17.32 9.27
CA LEU A 149 5.41 -18.53 10.01
C LEU A 149 5.24 -19.79 9.18
N ASP A 150 4.18 -19.88 8.40
CA ASP A 150 3.94 -21.04 7.52
C ASP A 150 4.97 -21.10 6.39
N LEU A 151 5.31 -19.96 5.76
CA LEU A 151 6.40 -19.89 4.79
C LEU A 151 7.74 -20.34 5.39
N LEU A 152 8.06 -19.89 6.61
CA LEU A 152 9.31 -20.28 7.26
C LEU A 152 9.36 -21.77 7.57
N LYS A 153 8.26 -22.40 7.99
CA LYS A 153 8.20 -23.84 8.23
C LYS A 153 8.48 -24.66 6.95
N GLU A 154 7.90 -24.24 5.81
CA GLU A 154 8.15 -24.90 4.52
C GLU A 154 9.61 -24.87 4.05
N TYR A 155 10.39 -23.89 4.53
CA TYR A 155 11.81 -23.76 4.18
C TYR A 155 12.76 -24.47 5.13
N TYR A 156 12.34 -24.84 6.33
CA TYR A 156 13.20 -25.42 7.38
C TYR A 156 12.88 -26.90 7.71
N ASP A 157 11.84 -27.47 7.09
CA ASP A 157 11.53 -28.91 7.11
C ASP A 157 12.09 -29.60 5.85
#